data_919a33283c7a6bfed4452960b4dab487
#
_entry.id   919a33283c7a6bfed4452960b4dab487
#
_cell.length_a   1.000
_cell.length_b   1.000
_cell.length_c   1.000
_cell.angle_alpha   90.00
_cell.angle_beta   90.00
_cell.angle_gamma   90.00
#
_symmetry.space_group_name_H-M   'P 1'
#
loop_
_entity.id
_entity.type
_entity.pdbx_description
1 polymer ?
#
loop_
_entity_poly.entity_id
_entity_poly.type
_entity_poly.pdbx_seq_one_letter_code
_entity_poly.pdbx_strand_id
1 'polypeptide(L)'
;MHQLPTKNIVRRYRFAALCVFLKWLLIAGGVPLMYYAVMCDRRDLSYIAIGMMGGAGLASIGHWIAGTKARCPLCFVPSFSHQQQAKSRRAHHFMGSYRIFVALGVLFRGWFHCPYCGEDTAMRVRQRNRRA
;
A
#
# COMPACT_ATOMS: atom_id res chain seq x y z
N MET A 1 -19.30 -6.20 6.92
CA MET A 1 -17.84 -6.03 7.05
C MET A 1 -17.19 -7.34 7.47
N HIS A 2 -16.35 -7.90 6.65
CA HIS A 2 -15.62 -9.12 6.97
C HIS A 2 -14.39 -8.81 7.82
N GLN A 3 -14.11 -9.66 8.82
CA GLN A 3 -12.96 -9.52 9.71
C GLN A 3 -11.84 -10.45 9.28
N LEU A 4 -10.59 -10.03 9.45
CA LEU A 4 -9.43 -10.83 9.08
C LEU A 4 -9.18 -11.99 10.06
N PRO A 5 -8.75 -13.17 9.58
CA PRO A 5 -8.61 -14.36 10.43
C PRO A 5 -7.44 -14.27 11.41
N THR A 6 -6.35 -13.56 11.11
CA THR A 6 -5.14 -13.52 11.94
C THR A 6 -4.51 -12.13 12.04
N LYS A 7 -3.86 -11.84 13.19
CA LYS A 7 -3.10 -10.61 13.43
C LYS A 7 -1.94 -10.43 12.43
N ASN A 8 -1.33 -11.52 11.97
CA ASN A 8 -0.22 -11.47 11.02
C ASN A 8 -0.65 -10.93 9.65
N ILE A 9 -1.87 -11.24 9.21
CA ILE A 9 -2.41 -10.72 7.95
C ILE A 9 -2.64 -9.21 8.09
N VAL A 10 -3.23 -8.74 9.18
CA VAL A 10 -3.41 -7.30 9.45
C VAL A 10 -2.08 -6.55 9.41
N ARG A 11 -1.04 -7.11 10.07
CA ARG A 11 0.31 -6.51 10.07
C ARG A 11 0.90 -6.42 8.66
N ARG A 12 0.74 -7.45 7.84
CA ARG A 12 1.20 -7.45 6.44
C ARG A 12 0.47 -6.39 5.60
N TYR A 13 -0.84 -6.24 5.76
CA TYR A 13 -1.60 -5.20 5.09
C TYR A 13 -1.13 -3.80 5.47
N ARG A 14 -0.94 -3.54 6.77
CA ARG A 14 -0.42 -2.25 7.26
C ARG A 14 0.99 -1.98 6.74
N PHE A 15 1.86 -2.98 6.76
CA PHE A 15 3.22 -2.85 6.25
C PHE A 15 3.23 -2.56 4.74
N ALA A 16 2.45 -3.29 3.95
CA ALA A 16 2.32 -3.04 2.51
C ALA A 16 1.77 -1.61 2.23
N ALA A 17 0.76 -1.18 2.99
CA ALA A 17 0.18 0.15 2.86
C ALA A 17 1.19 1.26 3.24
N LEU A 18 1.97 1.06 4.30
CA LEU A 18 3.05 1.98 4.68
C LEU A 18 4.12 2.09 3.60
N CYS A 19 4.55 0.96 3.01
CA CYS A 19 5.52 0.97 1.91
C CYS A 19 5.00 1.73 0.69
N VAL A 20 3.71 1.58 0.33
CA VAL A 20 3.09 2.36 -0.76
C VAL A 20 3.12 3.84 -0.45
N PHE A 21 2.68 4.23 0.75
CA PHE A 21 2.64 5.63 1.17
C PHE A 21 4.04 6.25 1.21
N LEU A 22 5.01 5.56 1.85
CA LEU A 22 6.39 5.99 1.94
C LEU A 22 7.04 6.16 0.56
N LYS A 23 6.81 5.20 -0.34
CA LYS A 23 7.29 5.29 -1.73
C LYS A 23 6.82 6.59 -2.40
N TRP A 24 5.53 6.89 -2.35
CA TRP A 24 4.98 8.09 -2.99
C TRP A 24 5.49 9.37 -2.35
N LEU A 25 5.65 9.38 -1.03
CA LEU A 25 6.20 10.52 -0.30
C LEU A 25 7.67 10.78 -0.68
N LEU A 26 8.48 9.71 -0.78
CA LEU A 26 9.88 9.82 -1.19
C LEU A 26 10.03 10.26 -2.65
N ILE A 27 9.16 9.81 -3.56
CA ILE A 27 9.16 10.27 -4.95
C ILE A 27 8.74 11.73 -5.03
N ALA A 28 7.65 12.11 -4.36
CA ALA A 28 7.14 13.48 -4.37
C ALA A 28 8.13 14.51 -3.77
N GLY A 29 8.94 14.09 -2.79
CA GLY A 29 10.01 14.92 -2.23
C GLY A 29 11.31 14.84 -3.02
N GLY A 30 11.70 13.65 -3.46
CA GLY A 30 12.99 13.41 -4.13
C GLY A 30 13.09 14.03 -5.52
N VAL A 31 11.99 13.99 -6.31
CA VAL A 31 12.00 14.57 -7.67
C VAL A 31 12.20 16.08 -7.67
N PRO A 32 11.41 16.90 -6.93
CA PRO A 32 11.62 18.35 -6.91
C PRO A 32 12.95 18.72 -6.24
N LEU A 33 13.40 17.97 -5.22
CA LEU A 33 14.68 18.20 -4.59
C LEU A 33 15.83 17.96 -5.56
N MET A 34 15.77 16.92 -6.37
CA MET A 34 16.76 16.63 -7.42
C MET A 34 16.79 17.75 -8.47
N TYR A 35 15.62 18.21 -8.93
CA TYR A 35 15.53 19.32 -9.87
C TYR A 35 16.17 20.60 -9.29
N TYR A 36 15.85 20.93 -8.04
CA TYR A 36 16.42 22.10 -7.37
C TYR A 36 17.95 21.97 -7.18
N ALA A 37 18.44 20.79 -6.80
CA ALA A 37 19.86 20.52 -6.60
C ALA A 37 20.68 20.72 -7.89
N VAL A 38 20.13 20.28 -9.02
CA VAL A 38 20.76 20.47 -10.35
C VAL A 38 20.77 21.95 -10.75
N MET A 39 19.66 22.67 -10.55
CA MET A 39 19.58 24.10 -10.92
C MET A 39 20.49 24.99 -10.09
N CYS A 40 20.72 24.64 -8.80
CA CYS A 40 21.55 25.41 -7.87
C CYS A 40 22.98 24.88 -7.75
N ASP A 41 23.38 23.88 -8.51
CA ASP A 41 24.70 23.20 -8.47
C ASP A 41 25.13 22.79 -7.05
N ARG A 42 24.14 22.35 -6.24
CA ARG A 42 24.36 21.93 -4.84
C ARG A 42 24.53 20.43 -4.75
N ARG A 43 25.76 19.97 -4.73
CA ARG A 43 26.11 18.54 -4.70
C ARG A 43 25.56 17.82 -3.46
N ASP A 44 25.55 18.48 -2.30
CA ASP A 44 25.03 17.89 -1.05
C ASP A 44 23.55 17.51 -1.17
N LEU A 45 22.75 18.37 -1.80
CA LEU A 45 21.32 18.11 -2.02
C LEU A 45 21.09 16.99 -3.04
N SER A 46 21.99 16.85 -4.02
CA SER A 46 21.92 15.74 -5.00
C SER A 46 22.08 14.39 -4.33
N TYR A 47 23.03 14.26 -3.37
CA TYR A 47 23.19 13.00 -2.63
C TYR A 47 21.96 12.65 -1.80
N ILE A 48 21.32 13.64 -1.16
CA ILE A 48 20.09 13.44 -0.39
C ILE A 48 18.97 12.98 -1.33
N ALA A 49 18.81 13.61 -2.51
CA ALA A 49 17.79 13.25 -3.48
C ALA A 49 17.99 11.82 -4.01
N ILE A 50 19.24 11.42 -4.29
CA ILE A 50 19.59 10.06 -4.70
C ILE A 50 19.25 9.05 -3.58
N GLY A 51 19.55 9.39 -2.34
CA GLY A 51 19.19 8.57 -1.17
C GLY A 51 17.67 8.38 -1.04
N MET A 52 16.89 9.44 -1.24
CA MET A 52 15.41 9.36 -1.25
C MET A 52 14.89 8.47 -2.39
N MET A 53 15.44 8.57 -3.58
CA MET A 53 15.07 7.72 -4.71
C MET A 53 15.44 6.25 -4.48
N GLY A 54 16.62 5.98 -3.90
CA GLY A 54 17.01 4.64 -3.45
C GLY A 54 16.06 4.07 -2.40
N GLY A 55 15.67 4.87 -1.42
CA GLY A 55 14.67 4.52 -0.42
C GLY A 55 13.30 4.19 -1.03
N ALA A 56 12.87 4.94 -2.05
CA ALA A 56 11.64 4.65 -2.79
C ALA A 56 11.73 3.31 -3.55
N GLY A 57 12.91 2.96 -4.06
CA GLY A 57 13.17 1.65 -4.68
C GLY A 57 13.02 0.51 -3.66
N LEU A 58 13.65 0.62 -2.50
CA LEU A 58 13.53 -0.36 -1.42
C LEU A 58 12.09 -0.51 -0.92
N ALA A 59 11.36 0.60 -0.74
CA ALA A 59 9.96 0.59 -0.38
C ALA A 59 9.09 -0.12 -1.45
N SER A 60 9.45 -0.01 -2.72
CA SER A 60 8.78 -0.72 -3.83
C SER A 60 8.96 -2.24 -3.73
N ILE A 61 10.17 -2.71 -3.40
CA ILE A 61 10.46 -4.13 -3.19
C ILE A 61 9.69 -4.65 -1.97
N GLY A 62 9.74 -3.93 -0.85
CA GLY A 62 9.00 -4.26 0.37
C GLY A 62 7.48 -4.34 0.13
N HIS A 63 6.94 -3.37 -0.61
CA HIS A 63 5.54 -3.40 -1.04
C HIS A 63 5.21 -4.64 -1.90
N TRP A 64 6.07 -4.98 -2.87
CA TRP A 64 5.85 -6.13 -3.74
C TRP A 64 5.82 -7.44 -2.95
N ILE A 65 6.80 -7.67 -2.07
CA ILE A 65 6.89 -8.87 -1.23
C ILE A 65 5.69 -8.97 -0.27
N ALA A 66 5.33 -7.88 0.42
CA ALA A 66 4.24 -7.88 1.37
C ALA A 66 2.87 -7.92 0.67
N GLY A 67 2.74 -7.24 -0.47
CA GLY A 67 1.50 -7.13 -1.23
C GLY A 67 1.06 -8.44 -1.87
N THR A 68 1.99 -9.26 -2.36
CA THR A 68 1.68 -10.58 -2.92
C THR A 68 1.15 -11.57 -1.87
N LYS A 69 1.55 -11.39 -0.61
CA LYS A 69 1.11 -12.21 0.54
C LYS A 69 -0.15 -11.70 1.22
N ALA A 70 -0.58 -10.47 0.94
CA ALA A 70 -1.77 -9.84 1.49
C ALA A 70 -3.01 -10.18 0.64
N ARG A 71 -3.59 -11.37 0.86
CA ARG A 71 -4.74 -11.87 0.11
C ARG A 71 -6.05 -11.52 0.82
N CYS A 72 -7.06 -11.13 0.04
CA CYS A 72 -8.41 -10.93 0.55
C CYS A 72 -8.97 -12.26 1.09
N PRO A 73 -9.63 -12.27 2.27
CA PRO A 73 -10.17 -13.51 2.85
C PRO A 73 -11.35 -14.11 2.07
N LEU A 74 -11.98 -13.34 1.19
CA LEU A 74 -13.14 -13.77 0.39
C LEU A 74 -12.76 -14.26 -0.99
N CYS A 75 -12.02 -13.46 -1.75
CA CYS A 75 -11.66 -13.81 -3.14
C CYS A 75 -10.26 -14.40 -3.27
N PHE A 76 -9.47 -14.45 -2.20
CA PHE A 76 -8.08 -14.94 -2.14
C PHE A 76 -7.11 -14.22 -3.09
N VAL A 77 -7.56 -13.17 -3.76
CA VAL A 77 -6.75 -12.36 -4.67
C VAL A 77 -5.91 -11.37 -3.85
N PRO A 78 -4.61 -11.18 -4.16
CA PRO A 78 -3.80 -10.18 -3.48
C PRO A 78 -4.24 -8.77 -3.86
N SER A 79 -4.78 -8.02 -2.88
CA SER A 79 -5.40 -6.71 -3.10
C SER A 79 -4.41 -5.63 -3.56
N PHE A 80 -3.11 -5.82 -3.33
CA PHE A 80 -2.03 -4.91 -3.74
C PHE A 80 -1.30 -5.33 -5.02
N SER A 81 -1.60 -6.51 -5.58
CA SER A 81 -0.99 -6.99 -6.82
C SER A 81 -1.80 -6.51 -8.03
N HIS A 82 -1.10 -6.25 -9.15
CA HIS A 82 -1.77 -5.99 -10.42
C HIS A 82 -2.11 -7.34 -11.06
N GLN A 83 -3.37 -7.75 -10.95
CA GLN A 83 -3.85 -8.91 -11.69
C GLN A 83 -4.81 -8.47 -12.80
N GLN A 84 -4.80 -9.19 -13.91
CA GLN A 84 -5.67 -8.95 -15.07
C GLN A 84 -7.12 -9.39 -14.83
N GLN A 85 -7.48 -9.74 -13.60
CA GLN A 85 -8.84 -10.13 -13.26
C GLN A 85 -9.80 -8.95 -13.32
N ALA A 86 -11.07 -9.23 -13.66
CA ALA A 86 -12.13 -8.24 -13.70
C ALA A 86 -12.26 -7.53 -12.35
N LYS A 87 -12.23 -6.20 -12.38
CA LYS A 87 -12.38 -5.37 -11.18
C LYS A 87 -13.85 -5.09 -10.92
N SER A 88 -14.22 -5.02 -9.64
CA SER A 88 -15.58 -4.67 -9.24
C SER A 88 -15.94 -3.26 -9.74
N ARG A 89 -17.21 -3.08 -10.19
CA ARG A 89 -17.74 -1.76 -10.58
C ARG A 89 -17.70 -0.72 -9.44
N ARG A 90 -17.63 -1.18 -8.18
CA ARG A 90 -17.51 -0.33 -6.97
C ARG A 90 -16.08 0.03 -6.61
N ALA A 91 -15.08 -0.43 -7.38
CA ALA A 91 -13.69 -0.13 -7.09
C ALA A 91 -13.39 1.34 -7.43
N HIS A 92 -13.14 2.15 -6.40
CA HIS A 92 -12.66 3.52 -6.56
C HIS A 92 -11.17 3.54 -6.87
N HIS A 93 -10.77 4.34 -7.83
CA HIS A 93 -9.37 4.58 -8.15
C HIS A 93 -8.99 6.04 -7.83
N PHE A 94 -7.80 6.22 -7.33
CA PHE A 94 -7.23 7.54 -7.09
C PHE A 94 -5.94 7.66 -7.91
N MET A 95 -5.82 8.70 -8.72
CA MET A 95 -4.69 8.92 -9.66
C MET A 95 -4.36 7.70 -10.53
N GLY A 96 -5.38 6.97 -11.00
CA GLY A 96 -5.22 5.78 -11.84
C GLY A 96 -4.77 4.51 -11.12
N SER A 97 -4.61 4.55 -9.78
CA SER A 97 -4.16 3.41 -8.99
C SER A 97 -5.16 3.02 -7.90
N TYR A 98 -5.65 1.78 -7.94
CA TYR A 98 -6.47 1.20 -6.86
C TYR A 98 -5.66 0.94 -5.59
N ARG A 99 -4.35 0.74 -5.72
CA ARG A 99 -3.44 0.42 -4.60
C ARG A 99 -3.32 1.56 -3.60
N ILE A 100 -3.27 2.80 -4.10
CA ILE A 100 -3.19 3.99 -3.26
C ILE A 100 -4.48 4.12 -2.44
N PHE A 101 -5.65 3.93 -3.08
CA PHE A 101 -6.94 4.01 -2.39
C PHE A 101 -7.07 2.94 -1.30
N VAL A 102 -6.67 1.69 -1.58
CA VAL A 102 -6.63 0.61 -0.58
C VAL A 102 -5.65 0.94 0.54
N ALA A 103 -4.45 1.45 0.22
CA ALA A 103 -3.45 1.82 1.23
C ALA A 103 -3.95 2.94 2.16
N LEU A 104 -4.58 3.98 1.62
CA LEU A 104 -5.19 5.05 2.40
C LEU A 104 -6.33 4.53 3.29
N GLY A 105 -7.19 3.65 2.78
CA GLY A 105 -8.25 3.01 3.55
C GLY A 105 -7.71 2.20 4.73
N VAL A 106 -6.67 1.40 4.49
CA VAL A 106 -6.01 0.59 5.53
C VAL A 106 -5.35 1.45 6.60
N LEU A 107 -4.67 2.56 6.23
CA LEU A 107 -3.92 3.41 7.15
C LEU A 107 -4.82 4.34 7.96
N PHE A 108 -5.78 5.02 7.31
CA PHE A 108 -6.56 6.09 7.94
C PHE A 108 -7.93 5.64 8.44
N ARG A 109 -8.59 4.72 7.74
CA ARG A 109 -9.96 4.27 8.08
C ARG A 109 -9.98 2.93 8.82
N GLY A 110 -8.91 2.14 8.73
CA GLY A 110 -8.86 0.79 9.29
C GLY A 110 -9.78 -0.23 8.63
N TRP A 111 -10.28 0.09 7.43
CA TRP A 111 -11.05 -0.79 6.55
C TRP A 111 -10.82 -0.40 5.09
N PHE A 112 -11.06 -1.31 4.16
CA PHE A 112 -10.94 -1.06 2.72
C PHE A 112 -11.95 -1.87 1.91
N HIS A 113 -12.29 -1.36 0.73
CA HIS A 113 -13.01 -2.14 -0.29
C HIS A 113 -12.02 -2.97 -1.10
N CYS A 114 -12.29 -4.26 -1.22
CA CYS A 114 -11.50 -5.10 -2.11
C CYS A 114 -11.77 -4.68 -3.58
N PRO A 115 -10.74 -4.34 -4.37
CA PRO A 115 -10.95 -3.90 -5.75
C PRO A 115 -11.47 -5.01 -6.68
N TYR A 116 -11.41 -6.27 -6.25
CA TYR A 116 -11.81 -7.43 -7.05
C TYR A 116 -13.22 -7.93 -6.70
N CYS A 117 -13.53 -8.16 -5.43
CA CYS A 117 -14.87 -8.62 -5.02
C CYS A 117 -15.81 -7.49 -4.59
N GLY A 118 -15.29 -6.26 -4.34
CA GLY A 118 -16.10 -5.11 -3.94
C GLY A 118 -16.58 -5.14 -2.48
N GLU A 119 -16.18 -6.13 -1.70
CA GLU A 119 -16.60 -6.29 -0.30
C GLU A 119 -15.74 -5.50 0.69
N ASP A 120 -16.39 -5.04 1.76
CA ASP A 120 -15.75 -4.29 2.84
C ASP A 120 -15.02 -5.23 3.80
N THR A 121 -13.71 -5.00 3.92
CA THR A 121 -12.86 -5.75 4.83
C THR A 121 -12.33 -4.83 5.94
N ALA A 122 -12.67 -5.15 7.20
CA ALA A 122 -12.18 -4.44 8.37
C ALA A 122 -10.83 -5.00 8.85
N MET A 123 -9.91 -4.11 9.24
CA MET A 123 -8.59 -4.45 9.81
C MET A 123 -8.70 -4.93 11.27
N ARG A 124 -9.80 -5.56 11.64
CA ARG A 124 -10.02 -6.17 12.96
C ARG A 124 -9.90 -7.68 12.84
N VAL A 125 -9.22 -8.29 13.82
CA VAL A 125 -9.11 -9.75 13.91
C VAL A 125 -10.41 -10.29 14.47
N ARG A 126 -10.97 -11.31 13.82
CA ARG A 126 -12.15 -12.04 14.32
C ARG A 126 -11.83 -12.63 15.70
N GLN A 127 -12.48 -12.15 16.72
CA GLN A 127 -12.39 -12.76 18.05
C GLN A 127 -13.08 -14.13 17.97
N ARG A 128 -12.27 -15.19 18.06
CA ARG A 128 -12.77 -16.54 18.22
C ARG A 128 -13.31 -16.62 19.65
N ASN A 129 -14.62 -16.48 19.84
CA ASN A 129 -15.24 -16.80 21.12
C ASN A 129 -14.85 -18.24 21.48
N ARG A 130 -13.90 -18.40 22.40
CA ARG A 130 -13.70 -19.64 23.12
C ARG A 130 -14.94 -19.80 24.03
N ARG A 131 -16.02 -20.30 23.49
CA ARG A 131 -16.99 -20.98 24.32
C ARG A 131 -16.34 -22.32 24.69
N ALA A 132 -15.78 -22.37 25.85
CA ALA A 132 -15.45 -23.60 26.51
C ALA A 132 -16.77 -24.33 26.83
#